data_aa285d3567b8d06294e0692e19dacc22
#
_entry.id   aa285d3567b8d06294e0692e19dacc22
#
_cell.length_a   1.000
_cell.length_b   1.000
_cell.length_c   1.000
_cell.angle_alpha   90.00
_cell.angle_beta   90.00
_cell.angle_gamma   90.00
#
_symmetry.space_group_name_H-M   'P 1'
#
loop_
_entity.id
_entity.type
_entity.pdbx_description
1 polymer ?
#
loop_
_entity_poly.entity_id
_entity_poly.type
_entity_poly.pdbx_seq_one_letter_code
_entity_poly.pdbx_strand_id
1 'polypeptide(L)'
;MILTKRPFASGAAYKSIWNNEADESPLLTITKDQTAKLQDTLAGQFGDQVMVDFCMRYGSPSTESKVREMVEAGCRKILFFPLYPHYAGATSATANDQFFRALMKEKWQPTARIVDPYYSHPKYIEALGQSIERAYASMDKKPDVLVCSYHGVPKRYLMQGDPYHCQCQKTTRLLKERLGWEDTQITTTFQSRFGPEEWLQPYTVEEVARLAESGKKNIAVCAPAFSADCIETLEEINEEIRESFEHAGGETFTYIPCLNDDDAHIEALGQIINENLNGWVQETA
;
A
#
# COMPACT_ATOMS: atom_id res chain seq x y z
N MET A 1 11.58 -24.95 14.16
CA MET A 1 10.59 -25.31 13.14
C MET A 1 10.19 -24.16 12.21
N ILE A 2 10.06 -22.91 12.70
CA ILE A 2 9.72 -21.72 11.88
C ILE A 2 10.85 -21.37 10.92
N LEU A 3 12.11 -21.39 11.35
CA LEU A 3 13.28 -20.99 10.55
C LEU A 3 13.70 -22.01 9.47
N THR A 4 13.13 -23.22 9.44
CA THR A 4 13.53 -24.25 8.49
C THR A 4 12.54 -24.48 7.35
N LYS A 5 11.26 -24.13 7.51
CA LYS A 5 10.24 -24.31 6.46
C LYS A 5 9.78 -23.00 5.81
N ARG A 6 9.63 -21.90 6.59
CA ARG A 6 9.19 -20.60 6.08
C ARG A 6 10.11 -19.98 5.01
N PRO A 7 11.45 -19.98 5.14
CA PRO A 7 12.30 -19.37 4.12
C PRO A 7 12.14 -20.03 2.74
N PHE A 8 11.88 -21.34 2.68
CA PHE A 8 11.69 -22.05 1.41
C PHE A 8 10.33 -21.73 0.77
N ALA A 9 9.26 -21.67 1.55
CA ALA A 9 7.93 -21.29 1.06
C ALA A 9 7.92 -19.82 0.59
N SER A 10 8.45 -18.91 1.39
CA SER A 10 8.57 -17.51 0.99
C SER A 10 9.47 -17.32 -0.24
N GLY A 11 10.56 -18.09 -0.34
CA GLY A 11 11.44 -18.05 -1.52
C GLY A 11 10.75 -18.53 -2.79
N ALA A 12 9.88 -19.55 -2.71
CA ALA A 12 9.10 -20.03 -3.86
C ALA A 12 8.04 -18.97 -4.28
N ALA A 13 7.34 -18.39 -3.32
CA ALA A 13 6.37 -17.33 -3.56
C ALA A 13 7.01 -16.07 -4.16
N TYR A 14 8.19 -15.64 -3.68
CA TYR A 14 8.92 -14.55 -4.34
C TYR A 14 9.34 -14.90 -5.76
N LYS A 15 9.71 -16.16 -6.01
CA LYS A 15 10.13 -16.61 -7.35
C LYS A 15 8.98 -16.58 -8.36
N SER A 16 7.73 -16.84 -7.95
CA SER A 16 6.57 -16.81 -8.87
C SER A 16 6.25 -15.40 -9.37
N ILE A 17 6.54 -14.36 -8.55
CA ILE A 17 6.25 -12.96 -8.88
C ILE A 17 7.49 -12.15 -9.29
N TRP A 18 8.69 -12.78 -9.33
CA TRP A 18 9.96 -12.07 -9.52
C TRP A 18 10.05 -11.35 -10.86
N ASN A 19 10.49 -10.10 -10.85
CA ASN A 19 10.82 -9.38 -12.08
C ASN A 19 12.15 -9.90 -12.63
N ASN A 20 12.09 -10.85 -13.54
CA ASN A 20 13.28 -11.51 -14.10
C ASN A 20 14.12 -10.59 -15.01
N GLU A 21 13.56 -9.52 -15.52
CA GLU A 21 14.30 -8.57 -16.38
C GLU A 21 15.19 -7.67 -15.54
N ALA A 22 14.67 -7.16 -14.43
CA ALA A 22 15.41 -6.30 -13.51
C ALA A 22 16.14 -7.07 -12.40
N ASP A 23 15.92 -8.40 -12.28
CA ASP A 23 16.39 -9.26 -11.20
C ASP A 23 16.07 -8.72 -9.78
N GLU A 24 14.82 -8.29 -9.60
CA GLU A 24 14.37 -7.72 -8.33
C GLU A 24 12.88 -7.98 -8.06
N SER A 25 12.44 -7.68 -6.84
CA SER A 25 11.02 -7.81 -6.48
C SER A 25 10.15 -6.76 -7.18
N PRO A 26 8.87 -7.07 -7.52
CA PRO A 26 7.94 -6.07 -8.05
C PRO A 26 7.85 -4.81 -7.20
N LEU A 27 7.82 -4.97 -5.86
CA LEU A 27 7.81 -3.84 -4.94
C LEU A 27 8.99 -2.89 -5.15
N LEU A 28 10.20 -3.42 -5.37
CA LEU A 28 11.39 -2.58 -5.59
C LEU A 28 11.33 -1.87 -6.94
N THR A 29 10.96 -2.58 -8.00
CA THR A 29 10.78 -1.98 -9.34
C THR A 29 9.78 -0.83 -9.29
N ILE A 30 8.58 -1.10 -8.76
CA ILE A 30 7.51 -0.10 -8.66
C ILE A 30 7.93 1.09 -7.79
N THR A 31 8.65 0.85 -6.68
CA THR A 31 9.14 1.94 -5.83
C THR A 31 10.12 2.85 -6.57
N LYS A 32 10.99 2.30 -7.41
CA LYS A 32 11.88 3.08 -8.27
C LYS A 32 11.12 3.93 -9.28
N ASP A 33 10.10 3.34 -9.93
CA ASP A 33 9.26 4.02 -10.91
C ASP A 33 8.44 5.14 -10.27
N GLN A 34 7.83 4.89 -9.10
CA GLN A 34 7.16 5.92 -8.30
C GLN A 34 8.11 7.07 -7.95
N THR A 35 9.34 6.75 -7.52
CA THR A 35 10.34 7.75 -7.16
C THR A 35 10.74 8.62 -8.34
N ALA A 36 10.98 8.01 -9.49
CA ALA A 36 11.34 8.73 -10.73
C ALA A 36 10.23 9.67 -11.17
N LYS A 37 8.98 9.18 -11.25
CA LYS A 37 7.81 9.99 -11.62
C LYS A 37 7.54 11.13 -10.62
N LEU A 38 7.72 10.89 -9.32
CA LEU A 38 7.58 11.92 -8.30
C LEU A 38 8.69 12.97 -8.41
N GLN A 39 9.95 12.56 -8.68
CA GLN A 39 11.04 13.50 -8.93
C GLN A 39 10.73 14.40 -10.13
N ASP A 40 10.27 13.85 -11.24
CA ASP A 40 9.91 14.61 -12.44
C ASP A 40 8.76 15.59 -12.16
N THR A 41 7.73 15.12 -11.44
CA THR A 41 6.57 15.95 -11.06
C THR A 41 6.99 17.14 -10.19
N LEU A 42 7.81 16.88 -9.16
CA LEU A 42 8.24 17.92 -8.22
C LEU A 42 9.31 18.83 -8.83
N ALA A 43 10.17 18.33 -9.70
CA ALA A 43 11.12 19.16 -10.44
C ALA A 43 10.39 20.16 -11.35
N GLY A 44 9.27 19.77 -11.95
CA GLY A 44 8.42 20.67 -12.74
C GLY A 44 7.82 21.81 -11.92
N GLN A 45 7.62 21.63 -10.61
CA GLN A 45 7.04 22.64 -9.72
C GLN A 45 8.08 23.47 -8.97
N PHE A 46 9.16 22.86 -8.54
CA PHE A 46 10.15 23.44 -7.61
C PHE A 46 11.58 23.54 -8.19
N GLY A 47 11.79 23.08 -9.43
CA GLY A 47 13.14 23.01 -10.02
C GLY A 47 14.07 22.16 -9.18
N ASP A 48 15.31 22.61 -9.00
CA ASP A 48 16.36 21.90 -8.26
C ASP A 48 16.24 22.04 -6.72
N GLN A 49 15.16 22.63 -6.20
CA GLN A 49 15.00 22.82 -4.76
C GLN A 49 14.60 21.54 -4.02
N VAL A 50 14.10 20.53 -4.74
CA VAL A 50 13.60 19.29 -4.19
C VAL A 50 14.30 18.08 -4.81
N MET A 51 14.82 17.20 -3.98
CA MET A 51 15.37 15.90 -4.33
C MET A 51 14.45 14.82 -3.78
N VAL A 52 14.05 13.87 -4.61
CA VAL A 52 13.26 12.70 -4.21
C VAL A 52 14.15 11.47 -4.25
N ASP A 53 14.06 10.67 -3.19
CA ASP A 53 14.73 9.37 -3.13
C ASP A 53 13.89 8.41 -2.29
N PHE A 54 14.21 7.13 -2.30
CA PHE A 54 13.47 6.12 -1.55
C PHE A 54 14.38 5.31 -0.63
N CYS A 55 13.78 4.74 0.39
CA CYS A 55 14.41 3.72 1.22
C CYS A 55 13.43 2.60 1.52
N MET A 56 13.97 1.40 1.73
CA MET A 56 13.18 0.23 2.06
C MET A 56 13.10 0.06 3.58
N ARG A 57 11.91 -0.36 4.07
CA ARG A 57 11.76 -0.68 5.50
C ARG A 57 12.64 -1.86 5.90
N TYR A 58 12.82 -2.82 5.01
CA TYR A 58 13.68 -3.98 5.14
C TYR A 58 14.57 -4.10 3.89
N GLY A 59 15.84 -4.42 4.08
CA GLY A 59 16.78 -4.57 2.96
C GLY A 59 17.45 -3.26 2.55
N SER A 60 17.71 -3.10 1.27
CA SER A 60 18.46 -1.97 0.69
C SER A 60 17.67 -1.26 -0.41
N PRO A 61 17.84 0.08 -0.57
CA PRO A 61 18.62 0.97 0.30
C PRO A 61 17.98 1.17 1.66
N SER A 62 18.79 1.27 2.72
CA SER A 62 18.27 1.44 4.08
C SER A 62 17.90 2.90 4.36
N THR A 63 16.98 3.12 5.32
CA THR A 63 16.63 4.47 5.77
C THR A 63 17.85 5.24 6.28
N GLU A 64 18.74 4.56 6.99
CA GLU A 64 19.97 5.18 7.51
C GLU A 64 20.91 5.65 6.39
N SER A 65 21.14 4.80 5.37
CA SER A 65 22.01 5.20 4.25
C SER A 65 21.43 6.38 3.48
N LYS A 66 20.11 6.37 3.22
CA LYS A 66 19.47 7.44 2.46
C LYS A 66 19.39 8.77 3.21
N VAL A 67 19.14 8.77 4.51
CA VAL A 67 19.21 10.00 5.31
C VAL A 67 20.63 10.58 5.27
N ARG A 68 21.65 9.75 5.39
CA ARG A 68 23.05 10.20 5.31
C ARG A 68 23.39 10.77 3.92
N GLU A 69 23.05 10.06 2.85
CA GLU A 69 23.25 10.53 1.47
C GLU A 69 22.59 11.89 1.22
N MET A 70 21.33 12.07 1.67
CA MET A 70 20.63 13.36 1.55
C MET A 70 21.33 14.47 2.34
N VAL A 71 21.80 14.21 3.57
CA VAL A 71 22.51 15.19 4.39
C VAL A 71 23.85 15.56 3.76
N GLU A 72 24.58 14.60 3.18
CA GLU A 72 25.84 14.80 2.45
C GLU A 72 25.61 15.60 1.15
N ALA A 73 24.49 15.35 0.45
CA ALA A 73 24.05 16.13 -0.70
C ALA A 73 23.62 17.58 -0.37
N GLY A 74 23.58 17.94 0.91
CA GLY A 74 23.26 19.29 1.36
C GLY A 74 21.80 19.49 1.81
N CYS A 75 20.97 18.46 1.83
CA CYS A 75 19.59 18.57 2.33
C CYS A 75 19.60 18.93 3.82
N ARG A 76 18.88 19.99 4.18
CA ARG A 76 18.72 20.46 5.56
C ARG A 76 17.28 20.37 6.07
N LYS A 77 16.39 19.94 5.19
CA LYS A 77 14.99 19.64 5.48
C LYS A 77 14.65 18.32 4.79
N ILE A 78 14.09 17.38 5.51
CA ILE A 78 13.71 16.05 4.99
C ILE A 78 12.25 15.81 5.30
N LEU A 79 11.43 15.61 4.27
CA LEU A 79 10.07 15.11 4.38
C LEU A 79 10.12 13.58 4.25
N PHE A 80 9.76 12.86 5.29
CA PHE A 80 9.66 11.41 5.28
C PHE A 80 8.23 10.99 4.98
N PHE A 81 8.04 10.20 3.92
CA PHE A 81 6.73 9.77 3.47
C PHE A 81 6.63 8.25 3.47
N PRO A 82 6.14 7.63 4.57
CA PRO A 82 5.83 6.20 4.57
C PRO A 82 4.72 5.91 3.56
N LEU A 83 4.97 5.07 2.55
CA LEU A 83 3.97 4.70 1.55
C LEU A 83 3.02 3.59 2.08
N TYR A 84 2.64 3.71 3.34
CA TYR A 84 1.54 3.01 3.96
C TYR A 84 0.36 3.97 4.12
N PRO A 85 -0.70 3.87 3.27
CA PRO A 85 -1.83 4.79 3.35
C PRO A 85 -2.49 4.85 4.74
N HIS A 86 -2.49 3.71 5.43
CA HIS A 86 -3.09 3.52 6.76
C HIS A 86 -1.99 3.41 7.82
N TYR A 87 -2.20 4.01 8.97
CA TYR A 87 -1.31 3.85 10.12
C TYR A 87 -1.54 2.51 10.80
N ALA A 88 -0.47 1.82 11.08
CA ALA A 88 -0.45 0.71 12.04
C ALA A 88 0.86 0.72 12.83
N GLY A 89 0.81 0.24 14.08
CA GLY A 89 2.01 0.03 14.90
C GLY A 89 3.05 -0.87 14.22
N ALA A 90 2.60 -1.81 13.37
CA ALA A 90 3.46 -2.72 12.62
C ALA A 90 4.05 -2.12 11.33
N THR A 91 3.52 -1.01 10.81
CA THR A 91 3.92 -0.41 9.53
C THR A 91 4.48 1.00 9.71
N SER A 92 3.65 2.03 9.63
CA SER A 92 4.06 3.43 9.69
C SER A 92 4.87 3.74 10.94
N ALA A 93 4.47 3.23 12.12
CA ALA A 93 5.22 3.47 13.36
C ALA A 93 6.65 2.92 13.27
N THR A 94 6.82 1.69 12.76
CA THR A 94 8.16 1.09 12.65
C THR A 94 9.03 1.75 11.58
N ALA A 95 8.43 2.29 10.52
CA ALA A 95 9.14 3.10 9.52
C ALA A 95 9.61 4.43 10.13
N ASN A 96 8.72 5.11 10.86
CA ASN A 96 9.06 6.33 11.58
C ASN A 96 10.17 6.12 12.61
N ASP A 97 10.13 5.01 13.36
CA ASP A 97 11.19 4.64 14.30
C ASP A 97 12.57 4.54 13.63
N GLN A 98 12.63 3.94 12.43
CA GLN A 98 13.89 3.87 11.68
C GLN A 98 14.36 5.23 11.22
N PHE A 99 13.45 6.07 10.75
CA PHE A 99 13.76 7.43 10.35
C PHE A 99 14.30 8.26 11.53
N PHE A 100 13.64 8.22 12.68
CA PHE A 100 14.13 8.90 13.89
C PHE A 100 15.52 8.40 14.33
N ARG A 101 15.76 7.09 14.30
CA ARG A 101 17.07 6.53 14.62
C ARG A 101 18.15 6.97 13.64
N ALA A 102 17.82 7.09 12.35
CA ALA A 102 18.74 7.61 11.35
C ALA A 102 19.09 9.08 11.63
N LEU A 103 18.10 9.93 11.90
CA LEU A 103 18.32 11.33 12.26
C LEU A 103 19.21 11.49 13.51
N MET A 104 19.01 10.66 14.53
CA MET A 104 19.80 10.70 15.78
C MET A 104 21.29 10.40 15.56
N LYS A 105 21.67 9.78 14.44
CA LYS A 105 23.07 9.50 14.10
C LYS A 105 23.76 10.67 13.40
N GLU A 106 23.00 11.60 12.85
CA GLU A 106 23.55 12.76 12.17
C GLU A 106 24.05 13.82 13.15
N LYS A 107 25.26 14.33 12.93
CA LYS A 107 25.83 15.42 13.77
C LYS A 107 25.10 16.75 13.56
N TRP A 108 24.73 17.03 12.32
CA TRP A 108 23.88 18.15 11.96
C TRP A 108 22.54 17.61 11.48
N GLN A 109 21.62 17.44 12.42
CA GLN A 109 20.31 16.90 12.15
C GLN A 109 19.53 17.86 11.23
N PRO A 110 18.97 17.36 10.12
CA PRO A 110 18.06 18.15 9.29
C PRO A 110 16.75 18.39 10.03
N THR A 111 16.03 19.46 9.66
CA THR A 111 14.65 19.63 10.07
C THR A 111 13.81 18.53 9.40
N ALA A 112 12.98 17.84 10.17
CA ALA A 112 12.21 16.71 9.68
C ALA A 112 10.70 16.95 9.78
N ARG A 113 9.97 16.49 8.78
CA ARG A 113 8.51 16.28 8.81
C ARG A 113 8.20 14.85 8.40
N ILE A 114 7.10 14.32 8.91
CA ILE A 114 6.55 13.03 8.51
C ILE A 114 5.17 13.28 7.95
N VAL A 115 4.90 12.68 6.78
CA VAL A 115 3.56 12.74 6.17
C VAL A 115 2.60 11.91 7.01
N ASP A 116 1.44 12.48 7.33
CA ASP A 116 0.37 11.78 8.02
C ASP A 116 -0.22 10.64 7.17
N PRO A 117 -0.86 9.65 7.78
CA PRO A 117 -1.60 8.62 7.06
C PRO A 117 -2.64 9.23 6.12
N TYR A 118 -2.61 8.85 4.85
CA TYR A 118 -3.40 9.47 3.78
C TYR A 118 -4.59 8.64 3.30
N TYR A 119 -4.98 7.62 4.07
CA TYR A 119 -6.07 6.68 3.82
C TYR A 119 -7.42 7.31 3.45
N SER A 120 -7.64 8.56 3.81
CA SER A 120 -8.87 9.32 3.52
C SER A 120 -8.63 10.57 2.69
N HIS A 121 -7.42 10.75 2.15
CA HIS A 121 -7.10 11.90 1.31
C HIS A 121 -7.94 11.86 0.03
N PRO A 122 -8.63 12.97 -0.35
CA PRO A 122 -9.57 12.96 -1.48
C PRO A 122 -8.94 12.46 -2.80
N LYS A 123 -7.73 12.88 -3.11
CA LYS A 123 -7.02 12.44 -4.33
C LYS A 123 -6.65 10.95 -4.29
N TYR A 124 -6.34 10.42 -3.12
CA TYR A 124 -6.06 9.00 -2.97
C TYR A 124 -7.33 8.15 -3.19
N ILE A 125 -8.45 8.57 -2.60
CA ILE A 125 -9.76 7.92 -2.82
C ILE A 125 -10.18 8.04 -4.29
N GLU A 126 -9.94 9.19 -4.94
CA GLU A 126 -10.21 9.39 -6.36
C GLU A 126 -9.37 8.45 -7.23
N ALA A 127 -8.06 8.33 -6.98
CA ALA A 127 -7.18 7.42 -7.71
C ALA A 127 -7.63 5.96 -7.58
N LEU A 128 -8.00 5.52 -6.38
CA LEU A 128 -8.56 4.18 -6.14
C LEU A 128 -9.89 3.99 -6.90
N GLY A 129 -10.79 4.96 -6.84
CA GLY A 129 -12.06 4.93 -7.57
C GLY A 129 -11.86 4.78 -9.07
N GLN A 130 -10.99 5.60 -9.65
CA GLN A 130 -10.65 5.52 -11.10
C GLN A 130 -10.03 4.18 -11.48
N SER A 131 -9.14 3.62 -10.66
CA SER A 131 -8.54 2.31 -10.92
C SER A 131 -9.61 1.21 -10.95
N ILE A 132 -10.54 1.23 -9.99
CA ILE A 132 -11.65 0.29 -9.92
C ILE A 132 -12.58 0.46 -11.14
N GLU A 133 -12.95 1.69 -11.50
CA GLU A 133 -13.80 1.98 -12.65
C GLU A 133 -13.15 1.50 -13.96
N ARG A 134 -11.84 1.74 -14.17
CA ARG A 134 -11.11 1.23 -15.35
C ARG A 134 -11.12 -0.30 -15.39
N ALA A 135 -10.87 -0.96 -14.26
CA ALA A 135 -10.91 -2.41 -14.19
C ALA A 135 -12.30 -2.94 -14.52
N TYR A 136 -13.36 -2.37 -13.93
CA TYR A 136 -14.75 -2.76 -14.20
C TYR A 136 -15.15 -2.51 -15.66
N ALA A 137 -14.65 -1.46 -16.30
CA ALA A 137 -14.92 -1.16 -17.69
C ALA A 137 -14.31 -2.20 -18.66
N SER A 138 -13.22 -2.85 -18.28
CA SER A 138 -12.56 -3.90 -19.07
C SER A 138 -13.13 -5.30 -18.88
N MET A 139 -14.06 -5.50 -17.93
CA MET A 139 -14.63 -6.80 -17.63
C MET A 139 -15.88 -7.07 -18.47
N ASP A 140 -15.94 -8.24 -19.08
CA ASP A 140 -17.14 -8.70 -19.81
C ASP A 140 -18.36 -8.84 -18.88
N LYS A 141 -18.12 -9.28 -17.63
CA LYS A 141 -19.14 -9.46 -16.61
C LYS A 141 -18.74 -8.68 -15.36
N LYS A 142 -19.61 -7.77 -14.93
CA LYS A 142 -19.38 -6.99 -13.71
C LYS A 142 -19.39 -7.89 -12.48
N PRO A 143 -18.48 -7.68 -11.52
CA PRO A 143 -18.47 -8.41 -10.27
C PRO A 143 -19.74 -8.17 -9.45
N ASP A 144 -20.17 -9.20 -8.73
CA ASP A 144 -21.28 -9.12 -7.77
C ASP A 144 -20.90 -8.29 -6.53
N VAL A 145 -19.61 -8.35 -6.15
CA VAL A 145 -19.05 -7.67 -4.98
C VAL A 145 -17.59 -7.29 -5.22
N LEU A 146 -17.21 -6.08 -4.79
CA LEU A 146 -15.81 -5.70 -4.59
C LEU A 146 -15.38 -6.04 -3.17
N VAL A 147 -14.33 -6.82 -3.03
CA VAL A 147 -13.69 -7.14 -1.75
C VAL A 147 -12.47 -6.23 -1.57
N CYS A 148 -12.52 -5.33 -0.59
CA CYS A 148 -11.37 -4.54 -0.16
C CYS A 148 -10.59 -5.34 0.88
N SER A 149 -9.50 -5.99 0.44
CA SER A 149 -8.64 -6.79 1.31
C SER A 149 -7.53 -5.92 1.90
N TYR A 150 -7.43 -5.91 3.21
CA TYR A 150 -6.40 -5.21 3.97
C TYR A 150 -5.50 -6.22 4.67
N HIS A 151 -4.21 -5.94 4.82
CA HIS A 151 -3.36 -6.80 5.64
C HIS A 151 -3.91 -6.82 7.07
N GLY A 152 -4.14 -8.02 7.61
CA GLY A 152 -4.62 -8.18 8.98
C GLY A 152 -3.57 -7.75 10.02
N VAL A 153 -4.04 -7.40 11.19
CA VAL A 153 -3.21 -7.24 12.39
C VAL A 153 -3.91 -7.93 13.56
N PRO A 154 -3.18 -8.35 14.62
CA PRO A 154 -3.80 -8.89 15.82
C PRO A 154 -4.86 -7.96 16.39
N LYS A 155 -6.02 -8.49 16.75
CA LYS A 155 -7.16 -7.72 17.30
C LYS A 155 -6.78 -6.90 18.53
N ARG A 156 -5.79 -7.34 19.32
CA ARG A 156 -5.27 -6.57 20.45
C ARG A 156 -4.77 -5.19 20.08
N TYR A 157 -4.27 -4.97 18.84
CA TYR A 157 -3.84 -3.64 18.38
C TYR A 157 -5.00 -2.65 18.43
N LEU A 158 -6.15 -3.03 17.87
CA LEU A 158 -7.37 -2.23 17.95
C LEU A 158 -7.75 -1.95 19.41
N MET A 159 -7.70 -2.98 20.28
CA MET A 159 -8.06 -2.84 21.69
C MET A 159 -7.07 -1.95 22.48
N GLN A 160 -5.85 -1.78 21.96
CA GLN A 160 -4.82 -0.90 22.52
C GLN A 160 -4.82 0.51 21.90
N GLY A 161 -5.77 0.80 21.01
CA GLY A 161 -5.95 2.13 20.44
C GLY A 161 -5.24 2.35 19.09
N ASP A 162 -4.74 1.27 18.44
CA ASP A 162 -4.23 1.38 17.06
C ASP A 162 -5.40 1.73 16.11
N PRO A 163 -5.30 2.81 15.32
CA PRO A 163 -6.39 3.30 14.50
C PRO A 163 -6.63 2.50 13.20
N TYR A 164 -5.76 1.55 12.87
CA TYR A 164 -5.72 0.85 11.59
C TYR A 164 -7.08 0.33 11.13
N HIS A 165 -7.77 -0.43 11.99
CA HIS A 165 -9.09 -0.96 11.67
C HIS A 165 -10.09 0.13 11.26
N CYS A 166 -10.15 1.22 12.04
CA CYS A 166 -11.07 2.32 11.77
C CYS A 166 -10.72 3.05 10.47
N GLN A 167 -9.42 3.16 10.16
CA GLN A 167 -8.95 3.77 8.93
C GLN A 167 -9.30 2.90 7.71
N CYS A 168 -9.13 1.56 7.77
CA CYS A 168 -9.54 0.64 6.72
C CYS A 168 -11.04 0.74 6.43
N GLN A 169 -11.87 0.71 7.48
CA GLN A 169 -13.32 0.87 7.35
C GLN A 169 -13.69 2.22 6.72
N LYS A 170 -12.98 3.28 7.10
CA LYS A 170 -13.22 4.62 6.52
C LYS A 170 -12.86 4.68 5.03
N THR A 171 -11.74 4.06 4.62
CA THR A 171 -11.36 4.00 3.20
C THR A 171 -12.41 3.27 2.37
N THR A 172 -12.86 2.08 2.82
CA THR A 172 -13.91 1.34 2.12
C THR A 172 -15.22 2.14 2.03
N ARG A 173 -15.62 2.83 3.11
CA ARG A 173 -16.80 3.71 3.08
C ARG A 173 -16.65 4.87 2.10
N LEU A 174 -15.51 5.55 2.10
CA LEU A 174 -15.26 6.65 1.16
C LEU A 174 -15.21 6.18 -0.29
N LEU A 175 -14.65 5.00 -0.56
CA LEU A 175 -14.71 4.36 -1.87
C LEU A 175 -16.14 4.05 -2.30
N LYS A 176 -16.95 3.48 -1.41
CA LYS A 176 -18.37 3.23 -1.65
C LYS A 176 -19.09 4.53 -2.04
N GLU A 177 -18.90 5.60 -1.27
CA GLU A 177 -19.46 6.93 -1.53
C GLU A 177 -19.00 7.48 -2.88
N ARG A 178 -17.69 7.40 -3.20
CA ARG A 178 -17.10 7.85 -4.46
C ARG A 178 -17.64 7.09 -5.68
N LEU A 179 -17.87 5.79 -5.54
CA LEU A 179 -18.39 4.93 -6.61
C LEU A 179 -19.92 4.97 -6.72
N GLY A 180 -20.62 5.58 -5.78
CA GLY A 180 -22.09 5.61 -5.74
C GLY A 180 -22.71 4.23 -5.51
N TRP A 181 -22.04 3.37 -4.73
CA TRP A 181 -22.45 1.99 -4.51
C TRP A 181 -23.15 1.79 -3.17
N GLU A 182 -23.93 0.69 -3.10
CA GLU A 182 -24.61 0.23 -1.89
C GLU A 182 -23.72 -0.71 -1.07
N ASP A 183 -24.07 -0.93 0.21
CA ASP A 183 -23.34 -1.80 1.13
C ASP A 183 -23.22 -3.27 0.64
N THR A 184 -24.11 -3.71 -0.22
CA THR A 184 -24.08 -5.06 -0.79
C THR A 184 -23.06 -5.25 -1.91
N GLN A 185 -22.48 -4.16 -2.42
CA GLN A 185 -21.57 -4.16 -3.57
C GLN A 185 -20.09 -4.07 -3.17
N ILE A 186 -19.78 -3.77 -1.91
CA ILE A 186 -18.42 -3.60 -1.41
C ILE A 186 -18.30 -4.11 0.03
N THR A 187 -17.20 -4.77 0.34
CA THR A 187 -16.94 -5.27 1.70
C THR A 187 -15.49 -5.07 2.12
N THR A 188 -15.26 -4.93 3.43
CA THR A 188 -13.92 -4.86 4.05
C THR A 188 -13.55 -6.21 4.61
N THR A 189 -12.35 -6.69 4.29
CA THR A 189 -11.80 -7.95 4.80
C THR A 189 -10.33 -7.79 5.19
N PHE A 190 -9.79 -8.79 5.92
CA PHE A 190 -8.41 -8.78 6.40
C PHE A 190 -7.70 -10.09 6.04
N GLN A 191 -6.53 -9.98 5.39
CA GLN A 191 -5.71 -11.10 4.92
C GLN A 191 -4.50 -11.38 5.82
N SER A 192 -3.67 -12.33 5.44
CA SER A 192 -2.33 -12.60 6.00
C SER A 192 -2.34 -13.01 7.48
N ARG A 193 -3.43 -13.60 7.96
CA ARG A 193 -3.50 -14.12 9.33
C ARG A 193 -2.46 -15.21 9.55
N PHE A 194 -1.72 -15.10 10.65
CA PHE A 194 -0.87 -16.20 11.09
C PHE A 194 -0.83 -16.38 12.61
N GLY A 195 -0.49 -17.61 13.03
CA GLY A 195 -0.41 -17.96 14.45
C GLY A 195 -1.76 -18.15 15.13
N PRO A 196 -1.77 -18.42 16.47
CA PRO A 196 -2.98 -18.79 17.18
C PRO A 196 -3.80 -17.60 17.72
N GLU A 197 -3.26 -16.39 17.62
CA GLU A 197 -3.92 -15.19 18.14
C GLU A 197 -5.10 -14.80 17.24
N GLU A 198 -6.13 -14.16 17.81
CA GLU A 198 -7.23 -13.57 17.05
C GLU A 198 -6.78 -12.31 16.34
N TRP A 199 -7.04 -12.25 15.04
CA TRP A 199 -6.76 -11.10 14.18
C TRP A 199 -8.04 -10.35 13.82
N LEU A 200 -7.91 -9.19 13.15
CA LEU A 200 -9.06 -8.45 12.63
C LEU A 200 -9.84 -9.32 11.64
N GLN A 201 -11.15 -9.17 11.66
CA GLN A 201 -12.10 -9.95 10.86
C GLN A 201 -13.04 -9.02 10.07
N PRO A 202 -13.74 -9.55 9.02
CA PRO A 202 -13.71 -10.93 8.51
C PRO A 202 -12.38 -11.26 7.81
N TYR A 203 -11.96 -12.53 7.87
CA TYR A 203 -10.78 -12.99 7.15
C TYR A 203 -11.08 -13.10 5.65
N THR A 204 -10.20 -12.58 4.79
CA THR A 204 -10.45 -12.51 3.33
C THR A 204 -10.70 -13.90 2.75
N VAL A 205 -9.88 -14.89 3.10
CA VAL A 205 -10.00 -16.26 2.60
C VAL A 205 -11.35 -16.92 2.97
N GLU A 206 -11.85 -16.66 4.18
CA GLU A 206 -13.13 -17.18 4.64
C GLU A 206 -14.32 -16.43 3.99
N GLU A 207 -14.18 -15.12 3.83
CA GLU A 207 -15.23 -14.28 3.26
C GLU A 207 -15.44 -14.52 1.77
N VAL A 208 -14.37 -14.71 0.98
CA VAL A 208 -14.52 -15.00 -0.45
C VAL A 208 -15.18 -16.38 -0.67
N ALA A 209 -14.86 -17.38 0.16
CA ALA A 209 -15.52 -18.67 0.13
C ALA A 209 -17.01 -18.55 0.47
N ARG A 210 -17.35 -17.81 1.54
CA ARG A 210 -18.75 -17.54 1.95
C ARG A 210 -19.54 -16.82 0.85
N LEU A 211 -18.91 -15.86 0.16
CA LEU A 211 -19.51 -15.16 -0.96
C LEU A 211 -19.86 -16.14 -2.10
N ALA A 212 -18.92 -17.00 -2.50
CA ALA A 212 -19.15 -18.02 -3.54
C ALA A 212 -20.29 -18.98 -3.18
N GLU A 213 -20.30 -19.50 -1.93
CA GLU A 213 -21.35 -20.36 -1.39
C GLU A 213 -22.73 -19.68 -1.35
N SER A 214 -22.76 -18.36 -1.08
CA SER A 214 -23.99 -17.55 -1.09
C SER A 214 -24.53 -17.21 -2.49
N GLY A 215 -23.84 -17.67 -3.55
CA GLY A 215 -24.25 -17.43 -4.93
C GLY A 215 -23.61 -16.19 -5.59
N LYS A 216 -22.68 -15.51 -4.93
CA LYS A 216 -21.85 -14.46 -5.53
C LYS A 216 -20.72 -15.10 -6.32
N LYS A 217 -20.97 -15.34 -7.61
CA LYS A 217 -20.10 -16.14 -8.47
C LYS A 217 -18.97 -15.34 -9.12
N ASN A 218 -19.08 -14.01 -9.13
CA ASN A 218 -18.10 -13.12 -9.77
C ASN A 218 -17.70 -12.05 -8.76
N ILE A 219 -16.44 -12.03 -8.37
CA ILE A 219 -15.93 -11.01 -7.43
C ILE A 219 -14.71 -10.29 -8.01
N ALA A 220 -14.54 -9.06 -7.59
CA ALA A 220 -13.27 -8.33 -7.73
C ALA A 220 -12.65 -8.15 -6.36
N VAL A 221 -11.32 -8.15 -6.31
CA VAL A 221 -10.56 -7.93 -5.07
C VAL A 221 -9.52 -6.85 -5.33
N CYS A 222 -9.43 -5.86 -4.45
CA CYS A 222 -8.38 -4.85 -4.42
C CYS A 222 -7.77 -4.75 -3.03
N ALA A 223 -6.58 -4.16 -2.95
CA ALA A 223 -5.82 -4.02 -1.70
C ALA A 223 -5.53 -2.54 -1.36
N PRO A 224 -6.51 -1.76 -0.82
CA PRO A 224 -6.35 -0.31 -0.66
C PRO A 224 -5.32 0.11 0.39
N ALA A 225 -4.74 -0.78 1.17
CA ALA A 225 -3.66 -0.45 2.11
C ALA A 225 -2.26 -0.57 1.49
N PHE A 226 -2.17 -1.03 0.24
CA PHE A 226 -0.91 -1.22 -0.45
C PHE A 226 -0.73 -0.17 -1.55
N SER A 227 0.35 0.60 -1.46
CA SER A 227 0.73 1.60 -2.47
C SER A 227 1.31 0.97 -3.73
N ALA A 228 1.87 -0.22 -3.61
CA ALA A 228 2.50 -0.98 -4.67
C ALA A 228 2.24 -2.47 -4.51
N ASP A 229 2.19 -3.16 -5.64
CA ASP A 229 2.07 -4.62 -5.66
C ASP A 229 3.31 -5.28 -5.05
N CYS A 230 3.05 -6.33 -4.29
CA CYS A 230 4.04 -7.08 -3.54
C CYS A 230 3.60 -8.54 -3.39
N ILE A 231 4.28 -9.31 -2.58
CA ILE A 231 3.97 -10.73 -2.39
C ILE A 231 2.56 -10.93 -1.83
N GLU A 232 2.12 -10.08 -0.92
CA GLU A 232 0.81 -10.12 -0.28
C GLU A 232 -0.34 -9.82 -1.25
N THR A 233 -0.05 -9.23 -2.41
CA THR A 233 -1.06 -8.92 -3.42
C THR A 233 -1.00 -9.87 -4.61
N LEU A 234 0.19 -10.09 -5.15
CA LEU A 234 0.38 -10.88 -6.37
C LEU A 234 0.29 -12.39 -6.12
N GLU A 235 0.77 -12.86 -4.98
CA GLU A 235 0.73 -14.27 -4.62
C GLU A 235 -0.45 -14.56 -3.69
N GLU A 236 -0.54 -13.93 -2.51
CA GLU A 236 -1.59 -14.25 -1.53
C GLU A 236 -3.00 -13.95 -2.07
N ILE A 237 -3.25 -12.73 -2.61
CA ILE A 237 -4.60 -12.40 -3.12
C ILE A 237 -4.85 -13.10 -4.45
N ASN A 238 -3.92 -12.95 -5.41
CA ASN A 238 -4.17 -13.34 -6.78
C ASN A 238 -3.97 -14.84 -7.06
N GLU A 239 -3.34 -15.58 -6.14
CA GLU A 239 -3.20 -17.04 -6.22
C GLU A 239 -3.97 -17.73 -5.08
N GLU A 240 -3.54 -17.64 -3.81
CA GLU A 240 -4.12 -18.42 -2.69
C GLU A 240 -5.59 -18.07 -2.40
N ILE A 241 -5.94 -16.77 -2.33
CA ILE A 241 -7.32 -16.33 -2.05
C ILE A 241 -8.23 -16.61 -3.25
N ARG A 242 -7.72 -16.46 -4.49
CA ARG A 242 -8.41 -16.88 -5.72
C ARG A 242 -8.79 -18.35 -5.67
N GLU A 243 -7.81 -19.23 -5.39
CA GLU A 243 -8.05 -20.69 -5.29
C GLU A 243 -9.14 -21.01 -4.26
N SER A 244 -9.15 -20.33 -3.13
CA SER A 244 -10.16 -20.52 -2.09
C SER A 244 -11.58 -20.15 -2.58
N PHE A 245 -11.70 -19.07 -3.36
CA PHE A 245 -12.96 -18.66 -3.97
C PHE A 245 -13.44 -19.68 -5.01
N GLU A 246 -12.57 -20.13 -5.90
CA GLU A 246 -12.86 -21.08 -6.96
C GLU A 246 -13.26 -22.47 -6.38
N HIS A 247 -12.54 -22.94 -5.36
CA HIS A 247 -12.88 -24.19 -4.66
C HIS A 247 -14.25 -24.14 -3.97
N ALA A 248 -14.69 -22.97 -3.52
CA ALA A 248 -16.02 -22.74 -2.94
C ALA A 248 -17.13 -22.58 -4.01
N GLY A 249 -16.79 -22.76 -5.30
CA GLY A 249 -17.72 -22.70 -6.42
C GLY A 249 -17.91 -21.31 -7.00
N GLY A 250 -16.96 -20.40 -6.82
CA GLY A 250 -16.84 -19.14 -7.54
C GLY A 250 -16.50 -19.39 -9.02
N GLU A 251 -16.86 -18.44 -9.91
CA GLU A 251 -16.66 -18.56 -11.36
C GLU A 251 -15.59 -17.59 -11.88
N THR A 252 -15.64 -16.34 -11.43
CA THR A 252 -14.73 -15.28 -11.88
C THR A 252 -14.16 -14.52 -10.70
N PHE A 253 -12.85 -14.58 -10.56
CA PHE A 253 -12.10 -13.79 -9.59
C PHE A 253 -11.20 -12.80 -10.33
N THR A 254 -11.39 -11.51 -10.13
CA THR A 254 -10.57 -10.48 -10.74
C THR A 254 -9.78 -9.75 -9.67
N TYR A 255 -8.45 -9.89 -9.68
CA TYR A 255 -7.58 -9.05 -8.89
C TYR A 255 -7.43 -7.69 -9.59
N ILE A 256 -7.69 -6.59 -8.87
CA ILE A 256 -7.43 -5.23 -9.32
C ILE A 256 -6.08 -4.82 -8.74
N PRO A 257 -5.05 -4.57 -9.57
CA PRO A 257 -3.71 -4.20 -9.09
C PRO A 257 -3.73 -3.00 -8.17
N CYS A 258 -2.76 -2.92 -7.29
CA CYS A 258 -2.49 -1.71 -6.51
C CYS A 258 -2.30 -0.50 -7.44
N LEU A 259 -2.32 0.69 -6.88
CA LEU A 259 -2.16 1.90 -7.70
C LEU A 259 -0.76 2.02 -8.34
N ASN A 260 0.23 1.34 -7.78
CA ASN A 260 1.58 1.27 -8.32
C ASN A 260 2.11 2.67 -8.73
N ASP A 261 2.65 2.79 -9.90
CA ASP A 261 3.12 4.04 -10.51
C ASP A 261 2.11 4.67 -11.50
N ASP A 262 0.81 4.32 -11.36
CA ASP A 262 -0.30 4.92 -12.14
C ASP A 262 -0.28 6.45 -11.99
N ASP A 263 -0.54 7.16 -13.08
CA ASP A 263 -0.44 8.62 -13.11
C ASP A 263 -1.37 9.30 -12.10
N ALA A 264 -2.58 8.75 -11.88
CA ALA A 264 -3.50 9.27 -10.86
C ALA A 264 -2.96 9.06 -9.42
N HIS A 265 -2.20 7.98 -9.19
CA HIS A 265 -1.52 7.76 -7.91
C HIS A 265 -0.36 8.72 -7.72
N ILE A 266 0.49 8.91 -8.75
CA ILE A 266 1.60 9.86 -8.70
C ILE A 266 1.08 11.29 -8.47
N GLU A 267 -0.02 11.68 -9.14
CA GLU A 267 -0.69 12.97 -8.88
C GLU A 267 -1.14 13.08 -7.41
N ALA A 268 -1.77 12.04 -6.86
CA ALA A 268 -2.22 12.05 -5.48
C ALA A 268 -1.05 12.16 -4.49
N LEU A 269 0.02 11.36 -4.68
CA LEU A 269 1.22 11.43 -3.85
C LEU A 269 1.93 12.79 -3.98
N GLY A 270 2.05 13.30 -5.19
CA GLY A 270 2.64 14.62 -5.47
C GLY A 270 1.88 15.75 -4.76
N GLN A 271 0.55 15.72 -4.78
CA GLN A 271 -0.26 16.70 -4.05
C GLN A 271 -0.07 16.59 -2.52
N ILE A 272 -0.06 15.38 -1.97
CA ILE A 272 0.20 15.16 -0.53
C ILE A 272 1.58 15.70 -0.15
N ILE A 273 2.61 15.43 -0.97
CA ILE A 273 3.96 15.97 -0.76
C ILE A 273 3.92 17.50 -0.78
N ASN A 274 3.28 18.10 -1.77
CA ASN A 274 3.18 19.54 -1.94
C ASN A 274 2.56 20.22 -0.70
N GLU A 275 1.46 19.68 -0.20
CA GLU A 275 0.80 20.16 1.03
C GLU A 275 1.74 20.13 2.24
N ASN A 276 2.62 19.13 2.31
CA ASN A 276 3.59 18.95 3.40
C ASN A 276 4.90 19.76 3.21
N LEU A 277 5.20 20.22 1.99
CA LEU A 277 6.34 21.10 1.71
C LEU A 277 6.04 22.58 1.94
N ASN A 278 4.80 22.94 2.23
CA ASN A 278 4.38 24.32 2.44
C ASN A 278 5.27 25.04 3.47
N GLY A 279 5.79 26.20 3.08
CA GLY A 279 6.75 26.99 3.86
C GLY A 279 8.19 26.44 3.90
N TRP A 280 8.48 25.35 3.17
CA TRP A 280 9.83 24.79 3.02
C TRP A 280 10.48 25.11 1.69
N VAL A 281 9.70 25.17 0.63
CA VAL A 281 10.11 25.50 -0.74
C VAL A 281 9.19 26.56 -1.31
N GLN A 282 9.61 27.18 -2.42
CA GLN A 282 8.79 28.13 -3.16
C GLN A 282 8.61 27.59 -4.58
N GLU A 283 7.40 27.67 -5.11
CA GLU A 283 7.16 27.34 -6.51
C GLU A 283 8.05 28.21 -7.41
N THR A 284 8.63 27.60 -8.42
CA THR A 284 9.35 28.34 -9.48
C THR A 284 8.32 29.04 -10.36
N ALA A 285 8.48 30.34 -10.54
CA ALA A 285 7.59 31.18 -11.36
C ALA A 285 7.62 30.78 -12.84
#